data_4c192966ebe60de30c14660e97d34366
#
_entry.id   4c192966ebe60de30c14660e97d34366
#
_cell.length_a   1.000
_cell.length_b   1.000
_cell.length_c   1.000
_cell.angle_alpha   90.00
_cell.angle_beta   90.00
_cell.angle_gamma   90.00
#
_symmetry.space_group_name_H-M   'P 1'
#
loop_
_entity.id
_entity.type
_entity.pdbx_description
1 polymer ?
#
loop_
_entity_poly.entity_id
_entity_poly.type
_entity_poly.pdbx_seq_one_letter_code
_entity_poly.pdbx_strand_id
1 'polypeptide(L)'
;MLGWVGKSCMELFLDSAVISEVEEISSWGVLGGVTTNPTLIRRSGGDFKKTIQRIAELCPGPISAEVNSMNCDGMVGEARELKELLPENVIIKIPCTSEGLAATAILSREGIDVNMTLVFSVSQALLSAKAGACYVSPFIGRIDDKGE
;
A
#
# COMPACT_ATOMS: atom_id res chain seq x y z
N MET A 1 -27.24 25.89 10.90
CA MET A 1 -25.91 25.25 11.08
C MET A 1 -26.13 23.76 11.07
N LEU A 2 -26.05 23.13 9.88
CA LEU A 2 -26.18 21.67 9.71
C LEU A 2 -24.77 21.06 9.85
N GLY A 3 -24.49 20.51 11.02
CA GLY A 3 -23.24 19.78 11.24
C GLY A 3 -23.26 18.46 10.44
N TRP A 4 -22.52 18.38 9.38
CA TRP A 4 -22.15 17.14 8.76
C TRP A 4 -21.11 16.44 9.66
N VAL A 5 -21.59 15.58 10.56
CA VAL A 5 -20.76 14.62 11.31
C VAL A 5 -20.92 13.27 10.61
N GLY A 6 -20.52 13.20 9.34
CA GLY A 6 -20.32 11.93 8.66
C GLY A 6 -18.82 11.69 8.52
N LYS A 7 -18.30 10.55 8.96
CA LYS A 7 -16.97 10.12 8.54
C LYS A 7 -16.95 10.20 7.01
N SER A 8 -16.01 10.94 6.45
CA SER A 8 -15.78 10.94 4.99
C SER A 8 -15.62 9.48 4.58
N CYS A 9 -16.43 9.02 3.64
CA CYS A 9 -16.27 7.66 3.09
C CYS A 9 -15.12 7.60 2.07
N MET A 10 -14.43 8.72 1.83
CA MET A 10 -13.28 8.84 0.95
C MET A 10 -12.05 9.24 1.77
N GLU A 11 -11.00 8.46 1.67
CA GLU A 11 -9.70 8.73 2.25
C GLU A 11 -8.70 9.05 1.13
N LEU A 12 -7.86 10.07 1.37
CA LEU A 12 -6.82 10.48 0.43
C LEU A 12 -5.50 9.85 0.81
N PHE A 13 -4.86 9.18 -0.14
CA PHE A 13 -3.55 8.59 0.02
C PHE A 13 -2.52 9.36 -0.82
N LEU A 14 -1.35 9.60 -0.24
CA LEU A 14 -0.20 10.14 -0.94
C LEU A 14 0.66 9.00 -1.47
N ASP A 15 1.00 8.99 -2.77
CA ASP A 15 1.95 8.04 -3.36
C ASP A 15 3.34 8.68 -3.44
N SER A 16 4.09 8.62 -2.35
CA SER A 16 5.42 9.21 -2.24
C SER A 16 6.27 8.52 -1.17
N ALA A 17 7.61 8.58 -1.35
CA ALA A 17 8.62 8.22 -0.36
C ALA A 17 9.49 9.42 0.05
N VAL A 18 9.12 10.63 -0.37
CA VAL A 18 9.84 11.87 -0.04
C VAL A 18 9.31 12.41 1.28
N ILE A 19 10.13 12.37 2.32
CA ILE A 19 9.71 12.71 3.69
C ILE A 19 9.14 14.13 3.79
N SER A 20 9.73 15.11 3.11
CA SER A 20 9.24 16.50 3.14
C SER A 20 7.85 16.66 2.51
N GLU A 21 7.50 15.88 1.48
CA GLU A 21 6.17 15.87 0.90
C GLU A 21 5.15 15.27 1.88
N VAL A 22 5.52 14.18 2.56
CA VAL A 22 4.67 13.55 3.57
C VAL A 22 4.44 14.50 4.75
N GLU A 23 5.48 15.18 5.23
CA GLU A 23 5.39 16.18 6.32
C GLU A 23 4.45 17.33 5.93
N GLU A 24 4.64 17.89 4.74
CA GLU A 24 3.82 18.99 4.24
C GLU A 24 2.34 18.60 4.17
N ILE A 25 2.02 17.50 3.45
CA ILE A 25 0.63 17.09 3.23
C ILE A 25 -0.03 16.58 4.52
N SER A 26 0.74 15.93 5.41
CA SER A 26 0.26 15.53 6.73
C SER A 26 -0.18 16.74 7.55
N SER A 27 0.52 17.88 7.44
CA SER A 27 0.17 19.12 8.13
C SER A 27 -1.18 19.71 7.70
N TRP A 28 -1.68 19.35 6.52
CA TRP A 28 -3.00 19.80 6.04
C TRP A 28 -4.18 19.09 6.72
N GLY A 29 -3.91 17.98 7.43
CA GLY A 29 -4.93 17.23 8.16
C GLY A 29 -5.92 16.45 7.30
N VAL A 30 -5.59 16.18 6.03
CA VAL A 30 -6.43 15.46 5.05
C VAL A 30 -5.86 14.12 4.64
N LEU A 31 -4.64 13.80 5.07
CA LEU A 31 -3.92 12.58 4.70
C LEU A 31 -4.48 11.37 5.44
N GLY A 32 -5.09 10.43 4.71
CA GLY A 32 -5.62 9.17 5.23
C GLY A 32 -4.60 8.05 5.27
N GLY A 33 -3.60 8.07 4.37
CA GLY A 33 -2.56 7.04 4.30
C GLY A 33 -1.47 7.39 3.29
N VAL A 34 -0.44 6.54 3.21
CA VAL A 34 0.66 6.70 2.26
C VAL A 34 0.92 5.39 1.54
N THR A 35 1.09 5.45 0.22
CA THR A 35 1.57 4.33 -0.57
C THR A 35 3.00 4.58 -1.00
N THR A 36 3.83 3.55 -0.90
CA THR A 36 5.21 3.58 -1.39
C THR A 36 5.45 2.44 -2.37
N ASN A 37 6.60 2.48 -3.03
CA ASN A 37 7.13 1.35 -3.78
C ASN A 37 8.66 1.39 -3.78
N PRO A 38 9.35 0.27 -4.11
CA PRO A 38 10.81 0.21 -4.08
C PRO A 38 11.50 1.24 -4.98
N THR A 39 10.85 1.64 -6.08
CA THR A 39 11.40 2.66 -7.00
C THR A 39 11.34 4.05 -6.39
N LEU A 40 10.24 4.42 -5.75
CA LEU A 40 10.12 5.71 -5.05
C LEU A 40 11.14 5.83 -3.93
N ILE A 41 11.29 4.78 -3.13
CA ILE A 41 12.25 4.76 -2.01
C ILE A 41 13.69 4.87 -2.51
N ARG A 42 14.07 4.15 -3.58
CA ARG A 42 15.41 4.29 -4.18
C ARG A 42 15.66 5.68 -4.72
N ARG A 43 14.66 6.32 -5.34
CA ARG A 43 14.77 7.69 -5.87
C ARG A 43 14.91 8.73 -4.77
N SER A 44 14.30 8.53 -3.61
CA SER A 44 14.46 9.43 -2.46
C SER A 44 15.84 9.31 -1.80
N GLY A 45 16.65 8.31 -2.18
CA GLY A 45 17.99 8.07 -1.63
C GLY A 45 17.99 7.51 -0.21
N GLY A 46 16.82 7.11 0.29
CA GLY A 46 16.65 6.61 1.66
C GLY A 46 16.84 5.10 1.81
N ASP A 47 17.15 4.69 3.03
CA ASP A 47 17.05 3.30 3.47
C ASP A 47 15.57 2.91 3.58
N PHE A 48 15.20 1.74 3.05
CA PHE A 48 13.81 1.30 2.99
C PHE A 48 13.13 1.31 4.37
N LYS A 49 13.74 0.66 5.37
CA LYS A 49 13.14 0.52 6.71
C LYS A 49 13.01 1.87 7.40
N LYS A 50 14.07 2.67 7.37
CA LYS A 50 14.08 4.01 7.99
C LYS A 50 13.07 4.94 7.34
N THR A 51 12.93 4.88 6.02
CA THR A 51 11.96 5.69 5.28
C THR A 51 10.54 5.32 5.68
N ILE A 52 10.18 4.02 5.70
CA ILE A 52 8.85 3.57 6.11
C ILE A 52 8.57 3.92 7.57
N GLN A 53 9.53 3.72 8.48
CA GLN A 53 9.38 4.10 9.89
C GLN A 53 9.12 5.60 10.04
N ARG A 54 9.87 6.43 9.32
CA ARG A 54 9.67 7.89 9.37
C ARG A 54 8.31 8.32 8.82
N ILE A 55 7.85 7.71 7.74
CA ILE A 55 6.51 7.95 7.19
C ILE A 55 5.44 7.55 8.21
N ALA A 56 5.62 6.42 8.92
CA ALA A 56 4.69 5.94 9.93
C ALA A 56 4.57 6.86 11.15
N GLU A 57 5.63 7.58 11.50
CA GLU A 57 5.59 8.63 12.54
C GLU A 57 4.77 9.86 12.10
N LEU A 58 4.75 10.15 10.80
CA LEU A 58 4.10 11.34 10.24
C LEU A 58 2.64 11.09 9.86
N CYS A 59 2.29 9.86 9.51
CA CYS A 59 0.95 9.47 9.08
C CYS A 59 0.44 8.31 9.92
N PRO A 60 -0.58 8.53 10.77
CA PRO A 60 -1.15 7.46 11.61
C PRO A 60 -2.00 6.46 10.82
N GLY A 61 -2.34 6.77 9.57
CA GLY A 61 -3.09 5.89 8.68
C GLY A 61 -2.24 4.76 8.09
N PRO A 62 -2.83 3.90 7.24
CA PRO A 62 -2.13 2.78 6.64
C PRO A 62 -1.01 3.22 5.69
N ILE A 63 0.12 2.51 5.75
CA ILE A 63 1.29 2.75 4.89
C ILE A 63 1.61 1.48 4.13
N SER A 64 1.59 1.55 2.80
CA SER A 64 1.87 0.39 1.96
C SER A 64 3.38 0.23 1.72
N ALA A 65 3.92 -0.91 2.16
CA ALA A 65 5.29 -1.34 1.91
C ALA A 65 5.30 -2.55 0.94
N GLU A 66 5.90 -2.38 -0.23
CA GLU A 66 5.86 -3.36 -1.31
C GLU A 66 6.97 -4.39 -1.18
N VAL A 67 6.61 -5.68 -1.31
CA VAL A 67 7.57 -6.81 -1.38
C VAL A 67 8.33 -6.79 -2.70
N ASN A 68 9.55 -7.34 -2.71
CA ASN A 68 10.40 -7.46 -3.90
C ASN A 68 10.36 -8.84 -4.54
N SER A 69 10.02 -9.86 -3.76
CA SER A 69 9.93 -11.25 -4.23
C SER A 69 8.87 -11.41 -5.31
N MET A 70 9.07 -12.35 -6.21
CA MET A 70 8.21 -12.58 -7.37
C MET A 70 7.40 -13.89 -7.29
N ASN A 71 7.72 -14.78 -6.36
CA ASN A 71 7.01 -16.02 -6.12
C ASN A 71 6.27 -16.00 -4.77
N CYS A 72 5.28 -16.86 -4.62
CA CYS A 72 4.40 -16.90 -3.45
C CYS A 72 5.16 -17.06 -2.13
N ASP A 73 6.04 -18.04 -2.03
CA ASP A 73 6.76 -18.33 -0.78
C ASP A 73 7.68 -17.19 -0.37
N GLY A 74 8.36 -16.59 -1.35
CA GLY A 74 9.21 -15.41 -1.13
C GLY A 74 8.41 -14.20 -0.68
N MET A 75 7.25 -13.92 -1.31
CA MET A 75 6.36 -12.81 -0.90
C MET A 75 5.84 -13.01 0.52
N VAL A 76 5.44 -14.23 0.88
CA VAL A 76 4.95 -14.57 2.23
C VAL A 76 6.06 -14.41 3.27
N GLY A 77 7.26 -14.92 2.98
CA GLY A 77 8.42 -14.78 3.87
C GLY A 77 8.77 -13.31 4.11
N GLU A 78 8.92 -12.53 3.02
CA GLU A 78 9.26 -11.11 3.10
C GLU A 78 8.16 -10.31 3.82
N ALA A 79 6.88 -10.61 3.58
CA ALA A 79 5.77 -9.96 4.25
C ALA A 79 5.80 -10.15 5.78
N ARG A 80 6.08 -11.38 6.24
CA ARG A 80 6.21 -11.69 7.68
C ARG A 80 7.38 -10.92 8.30
N GLU A 81 8.55 -10.92 7.64
CA GLU A 81 9.70 -10.14 8.10
C GLU A 81 9.39 -8.64 8.19
N LEU A 82 8.70 -8.07 7.20
CA LEU A 82 8.31 -6.68 7.21
C LEU A 82 7.35 -6.35 8.35
N LYS A 83 6.39 -7.23 8.64
CA LYS A 83 5.45 -7.05 9.77
C LYS A 83 6.13 -7.13 11.14
N GLU A 84 7.19 -7.91 11.28
CA GLU A 84 7.98 -7.96 12.53
C GLU A 84 8.85 -6.72 12.74
N LEU A 85 9.31 -6.09 11.64
CA LEU A 85 10.32 -5.03 11.67
C LEU A 85 9.73 -3.62 11.57
N LEU A 86 8.51 -3.48 11.06
CA LEU A 86 7.87 -2.20 10.76
C LEU A 86 6.68 -1.94 11.70
N PRO A 87 6.27 -0.67 11.86
CA PRO A 87 5.12 -0.30 12.66
C PRO A 87 3.82 -1.02 12.27
N GLU A 88 2.90 -1.15 13.22
CA GLU A 88 1.66 -1.91 13.07
C GLU A 88 0.76 -1.40 11.93
N ASN A 89 0.76 -0.09 11.68
CA ASN A 89 0.00 0.53 10.60
C ASN A 89 0.59 0.31 9.20
N VAL A 90 1.71 -0.41 9.09
CA VAL A 90 2.25 -0.81 7.78
C VAL A 90 1.49 -2.02 7.25
N ILE A 91 0.95 -1.90 6.05
CA ILE A 91 0.29 -2.95 5.28
C ILE A 91 1.20 -3.42 4.13
N ILE A 92 1.09 -4.68 3.79
CA ILE A 92 1.97 -5.29 2.77
C ILE A 92 1.39 -5.04 1.39
N LYS A 93 2.20 -4.49 0.48
CA LYS A 93 1.81 -4.27 -0.90
C LYS A 93 2.34 -5.39 -1.80
N ILE A 94 1.43 -6.02 -2.55
CA ILE A 94 1.71 -7.22 -3.36
C ILE A 94 1.18 -7.03 -4.79
N PRO A 95 1.95 -7.37 -5.85
CA PRO A 95 1.49 -7.26 -7.22
C PRO A 95 0.39 -8.30 -7.56
N CYS A 96 -0.60 -7.89 -8.35
CA CYS A 96 -1.71 -8.74 -8.79
C CYS A 96 -1.26 -9.74 -9.87
N THR A 97 -0.61 -10.79 -9.43
CA THR A 97 -0.20 -11.95 -10.22
C THR A 97 -0.81 -13.23 -9.63
N SER A 98 -0.70 -14.37 -10.30
CA SER A 98 -1.11 -15.68 -9.74
C SER A 98 -0.41 -15.96 -8.40
N GLU A 99 0.90 -15.71 -8.34
CA GLU A 99 1.71 -15.86 -7.13
C GLU A 99 1.29 -14.87 -6.03
N GLY A 100 1.04 -13.60 -6.41
CA GLY A 100 0.59 -12.57 -5.48
C GLY A 100 -0.80 -12.85 -4.91
N LEU A 101 -1.73 -13.40 -5.70
CA LEU A 101 -3.05 -13.82 -5.22
C LEU A 101 -2.92 -14.99 -4.22
N ALA A 102 -2.05 -15.98 -4.51
CA ALA A 102 -1.79 -17.08 -3.59
C ALA A 102 -1.16 -16.61 -2.28
N ALA A 103 -0.15 -15.73 -2.35
CA ALA A 103 0.49 -15.11 -1.19
C ALA A 103 -0.53 -14.32 -0.33
N THR A 104 -1.36 -13.50 -0.99
CA THR A 104 -2.42 -12.73 -0.32
C THR A 104 -3.40 -13.64 0.43
N ALA A 105 -3.81 -14.76 -0.18
CA ALA A 105 -4.72 -15.70 0.47
C ALA A 105 -4.09 -16.39 1.71
N ILE A 106 -2.78 -16.56 1.76
CA ILE A 106 -2.08 -17.06 2.93
C ILE A 106 -2.02 -15.97 4.00
N LEU A 107 -1.50 -14.79 3.66
CA LEU A 107 -1.28 -13.68 4.58
C LEU A 107 -2.59 -13.17 5.21
N SER A 108 -3.66 -13.10 4.45
CA SER A 108 -4.99 -12.71 4.95
C SER A 108 -5.51 -13.67 6.04
N ARG A 109 -5.25 -14.97 5.92
CA ARG A 109 -5.60 -15.96 6.97
C ARG A 109 -4.75 -15.80 8.23
N GLU A 110 -3.57 -15.23 8.11
CA GLU A 110 -2.67 -14.91 9.22
C GLU A 110 -2.98 -13.54 9.86
N GLY A 111 -3.99 -12.82 9.34
CA GLY A 111 -4.36 -11.49 9.82
C GLY A 111 -3.41 -10.38 9.34
N ILE A 112 -2.62 -10.63 8.31
CA ILE A 112 -1.74 -9.64 7.69
C ILE A 112 -2.50 -8.92 6.58
N ASP A 113 -2.66 -7.62 6.73
CA ASP A 113 -3.34 -6.77 5.76
C ASP A 113 -2.51 -6.60 4.48
N VAL A 114 -3.18 -6.76 3.33
CA VAL A 114 -2.57 -6.67 2.01
C VAL A 114 -3.24 -5.60 1.15
N ASN A 115 -2.42 -4.76 0.52
CA ASN A 115 -2.80 -3.87 -0.58
C ASN A 115 -2.36 -4.52 -1.90
N MET A 116 -3.32 -5.00 -2.69
CA MET A 116 -3.05 -5.58 -4.00
C MET A 116 -2.82 -4.47 -5.03
N THR A 117 -1.63 -4.44 -5.62
CA THR A 117 -1.22 -3.43 -6.61
C THR A 117 -1.12 -3.99 -8.02
N LEU A 118 -0.86 -3.14 -9.01
CA LEU A 118 -0.81 -3.50 -10.43
C LEU A 118 -2.14 -4.13 -10.91
N VAL A 119 -3.23 -3.53 -10.49
CA VAL A 119 -4.58 -3.92 -10.90
C VAL A 119 -4.99 -3.05 -12.08
N PHE A 120 -5.33 -3.69 -13.20
CA PHE A 120 -5.68 -3.04 -14.48
C PHE A 120 -7.07 -3.41 -14.98
N SER A 121 -7.82 -4.24 -14.25
CA SER A 121 -9.17 -4.65 -14.63
C SER A 121 -10.06 -4.92 -13.42
N VAL A 122 -11.37 -4.85 -13.64
CA VAL A 122 -12.38 -5.22 -12.64
C VAL A 122 -12.23 -6.69 -12.20
N SER A 123 -11.91 -7.59 -13.14
CA SER A 123 -11.70 -9.02 -12.83
C SER A 123 -10.53 -9.21 -11.88
N GLN A 124 -9.41 -8.50 -12.08
CA GLN A 124 -8.26 -8.53 -11.18
C GLN A 124 -8.64 -7.98 -9.79
N ALA A 125 -9.40 -6.88 -9.72
CA ALA A 125 -9.88 -6.34 -8.45
C ALA A 125 -10.77 -7.35 -7.70
N LEU A 126 -11.66 -8.04 -8.41
CA LEU A 126 -12.52 -9.08 -7.82
C LEU A 126 -11.70 -10.26 -7.28
N LEU A 127 -10.70 -10.74 -8.03
CA LEU A 127 -9.80 -11.80 -7.59
C LEU A 127 -9.01 -11.38 -6.35
N SER A 128 -8.52 -10.14 -6.32
CA SER A 128 -7.81 -9.57 -5.18
C SER A 128 -8.68 -9.55 -3.91
N ALA A 129 -9.93 -9.09 -4.03
CA ALA A 129 -10.89 -9.11 -2.92
C ALA A 129 -11.20 -10.54 -2.45
N LYS A 130 -11.33 -11.49 -3.39
CA LYS A 130 -11.55 -12.91 -3.07
C LYS A 130 -10.34 -13.56 -2.38
N ALA A 131 -9.13 -13.13 -2.70
CA ALA A 131 -7.90 -13.56 -2.01
C ALA A 131 -7.79 -12.97 -0.59
N GLY A 132 -8.60 -11.97 -0.24
CA GLY A 132 -8.62 -11.35 1.09
C GLY A 132 -7.81 -10.06 1.20
N ALA A 133 -7.51 -9.40 0.08
CA ALA A 133 -6.88 -8.07 0.11
C ALA A 133 -7.82 -7.06 0.78
N CYS A 134 -7.28 -6.23 1.70
CA CYS A 134 -8.01 -5.14 2.34
C CYS A 134 -8.04 -3.87 1.49
N TYR A 135 -7.07 -3.69 0.61
CA TYR A 135 -6.99 -2.62 -0.39
C TYR A 135 -6.68 -3.16 -1.77
N VAL A 136 -7.15 -2.44 -2.79
CA VAL A 136 -6.83 -2.68 -4.20
C VAL A 136 -6.42 -1.35 -4.81
N SER A 137 -5.27 -1.33 -5.48
CA SER A 137 -4.70 -0.14 -6.13
C SER A 137 -4.78 -0.26 -7.66
N PRO A 138 -5.86 0.23 -8.31
CA PRO A 138 -5.95 0.29 -9.75
C PRO A 138 -5.00 1.34 -10.34
N PHE A 139 -4.39 1.01 -11.48
CA PHE A 139 -3.45 1.88 -12.18
C PHE A 139 -4.12 2.58 -13.36
N ILE A 140 -4.83 3.67 -13.10
CA ILE A 140 -5.58 4.41 -14.11
C ILE A 140 -4.63 5.16 -15.06
N GLY A 141 -3.65 5.91 -14.54
CA GLY A 141 -2.76 6.73 -15.35
C GLY A 141 -1.98 5.95 -16.41
N ARG A 142 -1.54 4.72 -16.13
CA ARG A 142 -0.85 3.86 -17.12
C ARG A 142 -1.77 3.35 -18.24
N ILE A 143 -3.07 3.29 -18.00
CA ILE A 143 -4.08 2.95 -19.01
C ILE A 143 -4.29 4.17 -19.91
N ASP A 144 -4.43 5.35 -19.32
CA ASP A 144 -4.57 6.62 -20.04
C ASP A 144 -3.36 6.91 -20.95
N ASP A 145 -2.13 6.66 -20.47
CA ASP A 145 -0.88 6.81 -21.23
C ASP A 145 -0.84 5.94 -22.51
N LYS A 146 -1.59 4.84 -22.52
CA LYS A 146 -1.71 3.95 -23.69
C LYS A 146 -2.87 4.30 -24.61
N GLY A 147 -3.76 5.21 -24.19
CA GLY A 147 -4.94 5.62 -24.95
C GLY A 147 -6.02 4.53 -25.05
N GLU A 148 -6.10 3.66 -24.07
CA GLU A 148 -7.13 2.59 -23.94
C GLU A 148 -8.33 3.05 -23.08
#